data_94e415fb7ed4aa90b0fa3b6216f6fc13
#
_entry.id   94e415fb7ed4aa90b0fa3b6216f6fc13
#
_cell.length_a   1.000
_cell.length_b   1.000
_cell.length_c   1.000
_cell.angle_alpha   90.00
_cell.angle_beta   90.00
_cell.angle_gamma   90.00
#
_symmetry.space_group_name_H-M   'P 1'
#
loop_
_entity.id
_entity.type
_entity.pdbx_description
1 polymer ?
#
loop_
_entity_poly.entity_id
_entity_poly.type
_entity_poly.pdbx_seq_one_letter_code
_entity_poly.pdbx_strand_id
1 'polypeptide(L)'
;MPSLNPMPLKEKKFKKVKKNPGTFNELGMRTTGVVNIDFWDGFQFQGAVPIIPGKIMQQMASGTYNGPQPQPKLAITHTFLLGTSMLPSGRSYQFGANYMASQREVLVGRVDPGTGDLTMNVNQFLKDDLRMSIQGRLVSDSSEQESMLDGNLAYLGPGYTFESKIGYSGKGSGPTFGFSFLRLFGDNIKLGCNTRYVSKTGLSTISCGASIAGAQDIASVKFTSPQNKPGKMVAGYYRSVDNKVSLATELEISAERKSNLKFGWQFNMHTAKVSGSIDSNLVTMATIEDRSETFGFTFLFTSMLNHAAGKYKFGVGMNIGQ
;
A
#
# COMPACT_ATOMS: atom_id res chain seq x y z
N MET A 1 15.33 -11.83 69.72
CA MET A 1 15.57 -11.81 68.25
C MET A 1 14.61 -10.82 67.63
N PRO A 2 15.08 -9.71 67.11
CA PRO A 2 14.20 -8.74 66.45
C PRO A 2 13.80 -9.21 65.03
N SER A 3 12.50 -9.20 64.72
CA SER A 3 11.91 -9.56 63.44
C SER A 3 12.30 -8.52 62.38
N LEU A 4 13.04 -8.95 61.39
CA LEU A 4 13.34 -8.17 60.19
C LEU A 4 12.06 -8.10 59.32
N ASN A 5 11.41 -6.93 59.32
CA ASN A 5 10.36 -6.63 58.32
C ASN A 5 10.99 -6.55 56.92
N PRO A 6 10.48 -7.27 55.92
CA PRO A 6 10.97 -7.15 54.56
C PRO A 6 10.60 -5.75 54.02
N MET A 7 11.61 -5.04 53.49
CA MET A 7 11.39 -3.78 52.75
C MET A 7 10.46 -4.01 51.57
N PRO A 8 9.47 -3.13 51.36
CA PRO A 8 8.61 -3.22 50.19
C PRO A 8 9.45 -2.99 48.94
N LEU A 9 9.50 -3.99 48.06
CA LEU A 9 10.07 -3.89 46.73
C LEU A 9 9.29 -2.81 45.98
N LYS A 10 9.96 -1.70 45.65
CA LYS A 10 9.38 -0.67 44.73
C LYS A 10 9.06 -1.33 43.39
N GLU A 11 7.78 -1.56 43.11
CA GLU A 11 7.32 -1.95 41.80
C GLU A 11 7.83 -0.95 40.79
N LYS A 12 8.78 -1.38 39.96
CA LYS A 12 9.17 -0.62 38.75
C LYS A 12 7.94 -0.57 37.86
N LYS A 13 7.22 0.57 37.83
CA LYS A 13 6.20 0.84 36.84
C LYS A 13 6.85 0.71 35.46
N PHE A 14 6.61 -0.41 34.79
CA PHE A 14 7.01 -0.59 33.39
C PHE A 14 6.35 0.54 32.60
N LYS A 15 7.15 1.46 32.07
CA LYS A 15 6.66 2.46 31.13
C LYS A 15 6.07 1.72 29.95
N LYS A 16 4.73 1.85 29.74
CA LYS A 16 4.06 1.33 28.55
C LYS A 16 4.83 1.84 27.34
N VAL A 17 5.46 0.94 26.57
CA VAL A 17 6.15 1.30 25.34
C VAL A 17 5.08 1.87 24.40
N LYS A 18 5.20 3.14 24.04
CA LYS A 18 4.25 3.79 23.14
C LYS A 18 4.33 3.10 21.78
N LYS A 19 3.19 2.64 21.27
CA LYS A 19 3.07 2.03 19.97
C LYS A 19 3.44 3.05 18.88
N ASN A 20 4.15 2.63 17.83
CA ASN A 20 4.42 3.49 16.68
C ASN A 20 3.12 3.80 15.91
N PRO A 21 2.88 5.05 15.47
CA PRO A 21 1.66 5.45 14.75
C PRO A 21 1.58 4.93 13.31
N GLY A 22 2.66 4.40 12.73
CA GLY A 22 2.79 4.16 11.30
C GLY A 22 3.23 5.41 10.55
N THR A 23 3.01 5.47 9.25
CA THR A 23 3.40 6.59 8.38
C THR A 23 2.21 7.53 8.07
N PHE A 24 2.50 8.76 7.64
CA PHE A 24 1.44 9.70 7.25
C PHE A 24 0.58 9.18 6.10
N ASN A 25 1.17 8.45 5.16
CA ASN A 25 0.44 7.87 4.03
C ASN A 25 -0.53 6.76 4.44
N GLU A 26 -0.29 6.13 5.60
CA GLU A 26 -1.18 5.11 6.16
C GLU A 26 -2.44 5.69 6.84
N LEU A 27 -2.51 7.03 7.01
CA LEU A 27 -3.72 7.69 7.49
C LEU A 27 -4.87 7.48 6.48
N GLY A 28 -5.93 6.83 6.93
CA GLY A 28 -7.09 6.50 6.09
C GLY A 28 -6.90 5.30 5.16
N MET A 29 -5.75 4.61 5.18
CA MET A 29 -5.47 3.48 4.27
C MET A 29 -6.50 2.36 4.39
N ARG A 30 -7.05 2.09 5.59
CA ARG A 30 -8.10 1.09 5.75
C ARG A 30 -9.40 1.48 5.05
N THR A 31 -9.79 2.75 5.13
CA THR A 31 -10.96 3.27 4.41
C THR A 31 -10.73 3.18 2.91
N THR A 32 -9.60 3.71 2.44
CA THR A 32 -9.24 3.72 1.02
C THR A 32 -9.12 2.30 0.45
N GLY A 33 -8.61 1.33 1.22
CA GLY A 33 -8.48 -0.07 0.79
C GLY A 33 -9.81 -0.82 0.64
N VAL A 34 -10.90 -0.36 1.29
CA VAL A 34 -12.24 -0.93 1.12
C VAL A 34 -13.03 -0.18 0.04
N VAL A 35 -12.83 1.13 -0.07
CA VAL A 35 -13.58 2.00 -1.01
C VAL A 35 -12.98 1.98 -2.42
N ASN A 36 -11.67 2.02 -2.54
CA ASN A 36 -10.99 1.98 -3.84
C ASN A 36 -10.62 0.54 -4.16
N ILE A 37 -11.42 -0.08 -5.00
CA ILE A 37 -11.24 -1.45 -5.45
C ILE A 37 -10.25 -1.46 -6.62
N ASP A 38 -9.31 -2.39 -6.59
CA ASP A 38 -8.43 -2.64 -7.72
C ASP A 38 -9.25 -3.21 -8.88
N PHE A 39 -9.38 -2.43 -9.94
CA PHE A 39 -10.13 -2.79 -11.12
C PHE A 39 -9.20 -2.93 -12.32
N TRP A 40 -9.43 -3.95 -13.12
CA TRP A 40 -8.89 -4.10 -14.47
C TRP A 40 -9.99 -4.66 -15.38
N ASP A 41 -9.89 -4.40 -16.66
CA ASP A 41 -10.74 -4.99 -17.69
C ASP A 41 -9.91 -5.95 -18.56
N GLY A 42 -10.61 -6.84 -19.28
CA GLY A 42 -9.98 -7.87 -20.09
C GLY A 42 -9.60 -9.13 -19.31
N PHE A 43 -8.57 -9.83 -19.76
CA PHE A 43 -8.08 -11.05 -19.15
C PHE A 43 -6.71 -10.85 -18.50
N GLN A 44 -6.59 -11.26 -17.24
CA GLN A 44 -5.34 -11.24 -16.49
C GLN A 44 -4.93 -12.66 -16.09
N PHE A 45 -3.69 -13.00 -16.35
CA PHE A 45 -3.07 -14.21 -15.83
C PHE A 45 -1.80 -13.83 -15.07
N GLN A 46 -1.69 -14.31 -13.84
CA GLN A 46 -0.48 -14.16 -13.03
C GLN A 46 -0.02 -15.52 -12.53
N GLY A 47 1.18 -15.91 -12.89
CA GLY A 47 1.85 -17.08 -12.36
C GLY A 47 3.01 -16.67 -11.45
N ALA A 48 3.11 -17.27 -10.28
CA ALA A 48 4.27 -17.15 -9.41
C ALA A 48 4.86 -18.55 -9.19
N VAL A 49 6.11 -18.74 -9.58
CA VAL A 49 6.84 -20.00 -9.32
C VAL A 49 7.80 -19.73 -8.17
N PRO A 50 7.54 -20.28 -6.97
CA PRO A 50 8.50 -20.21 -5.88
C PRO A 50 9.74 -21.01 -6.25
N ILE A 51 10.88 -20.37 -6.31
CA ILE A 51 12.16 -21.06 -6.35
C ILE A 51 12.46 -21.45 -4.90
N ILE A 52 12.34 -22.74 -4.59
CA ILE A 52 12.61 -23.26 -3.25
C ILE A 52 14.10 -23.02 -2.95
N PRO A 53 14.46 -22.10 -2.05
CA PRO A 53 15.86 -21.77 -1.81
C PRO A 53 16.61 -22.85 -1.05
N GLY A 54 15.91 -23.87 -0.57
CA GLY A 54 16.42 -24.84 0.40
C GLY A 54 17.64 -25.63 -0.02
N LYS A 55 17.91 -25.81 -1.30
CA LYS A 55 19.08 -26.61 -1.73
C LYS A 55 20.16 -25.82 -2.48
N ILE A 56 19.79 -24.76 -3.18
CA ILE A 56 20.77 -24.01 -4.00
C ILE A 56 21.44 -22.91 -3.19
N MET A 57 20.71 -22.21 -2.31
CA MET A 57 21.32 -21.17 -1.47
C MET A 57 22.03 -21.73 -0.23
N GLN A 58 21.72 -22.92 0.26
CA GLN A 58 22.53 -23.59 1.29
C GLN A 58 23.96 -23.89 0.82
N GLN A 59 24.17 -24.10 -0.49
CA GLN A 59 25.51 -24.25 -1.05
C GLN A 59 26.30 -22.95 -1.21
N MET A 60 25.60 -21.80 -1.29
CA MET A 60 26.26 -20.47 -1.36
C MET A 60 26.47 -19.83 0.03
N ALA A 61 25.70 -20.19 1.04
CA ALA A 61 25.82 -19.70 2.40
C ALA A 61 26.27 -20.80 3.35
N SER A 62 27.43 -21.36 3.13
CA SER A 62 28.09 -22.26 4.10
C SER A 62 28.72 -21.49 5.28
N GLY A 63 28.01 -20.55 5.85
CA GLY A 63 28.28 -19.91 7.11
C GLY A 63 27.23 -20.35 8.12
N THR A 64 27.65 -21.13 9.11
CA THR A 64 26.92 -21.60 10.28
C THR A 64 25.87 -20.61 10.76
N TYR A 65 24.59 -20.89 10.51
CA TYR A 65 23.49 -20.17 11.12
C TYR A 65 22.53 -21.18 11.79
N ASN A 66 22.60 -21.23 13.12
CA ASN A 66 21.72 -22.00 13.98
C ASN A 66 20.64 -21.08 14.56
N GLY A 67 19.47 -20.99 13.91
CA GLY A 67 18.30 -20.32 14.47
C GLY A 67 17.06 -20.46 13.57
N PRO A 68 15.83 -20.45 14.13
CA PRO A 68 14.60 -20.52 13.38
C PRO A 68 14.33 -19.16 12.73
N GLN A 69 15.02 -18.82 11.65
CA GLN A 69 14.70 -17.65 10.84
C GLN A 69 13.81 -18.05 9.66
N PRO A 70 12.84 -17.21 9.27
CA PRO A 70 12.09 -17.47 8.07
C PRO A 70 13.06 -17.54 6.90
N GLN A 71 13.04 -18.67 6.19
CA GLN A 71 13.92 -18.85 5.03
C GLN A 71 13.60 -17.81 3.97
N PRO A 72 14.61 -17.22 3.31
CA PRO A 72 14.38 -16.27 2.25
C PRO A 72 13.58 -16.92 1.13
N LYS A 73 12.55 -16.23 0.63
CA LYS A 73 11.70 -16.70 -0.45
C LYS A 73 12.03 -15.92 -1.70
N LEU A 74 12.37 -16.65 -2.77
CA LEU A 74 12.50 -16.09 -4.11
C LEU A 74 11.36 -16.66 -4.96
N ALA A 75 10.58 -15.81 -5.60
CA ALA A 75 9.56 -16.21 -6.55
C ALA A 75 9.76 -15.47 -7.86
N ILE A 76 9.69 -16.22 -8.97
CA ILE A 76 9.61 -15.62 -10.31
C ILE A 76 8.14 -15.45 -10.66
N THR A 77 7.79 -14.30 -11.17
CA THR A 77 6.41 -13.94 -11.50
C THR A 77 6.26 -13.63 -12.98
N HIS A 78 5.19 -14.12 -13.56
CA HIS A 78 4.75 -13.80 -14.90
C HIS A 78 3.36 -13.20 -14.83
N THR A 79 3.16 -12.03 -15.41
CA THR A 79 1.86 -11.37 -15.46
C THR A 79 1.51 -11.05 -16.91
N PHE A 80 0.38 -11.54 -17.37
CA PHE A 80 -0.16 -11.26 -18.69
C PHE A 80 -1.45 -10.47 -18.53
N LEU A 81 -1.60 -9.40 -19.30
CA LEU A 81 -2.82 -8.63 -19.46
C LEU A 81 -3.20 -8.62 -20.93
N LEU A 82 -4.41 -9.04 -21.25
CA LEU A 82 -4.93 -9.12 -22.62
C LEU A 82 -6.32 -8.49 -22.72
N GLY A 83 -6.56 -7.74 -23.79
CA GLY A 83 -7.86 -7.13 -24.04
C GLY A 83 -8.22 -5.99 -23.08
N THR A 84 -7.25 -5.40 -22.39
CA THR A 84 -7.49 -4.29 -21.47
C THR A 84 -7.58 -2.97 -22.21
N SER A 85 -8.57 -2.17 -21.86
CA SER A 85 -8.70 -0.79 -22.37
C SER A 85 -7.82 0.22 -21.62
N MET A 86 -7.13 -0.24 -20.56
CA MET A 86 -6.24 0.61 -19.74
C MET A 86 -4.90 0.87 -20.43
N LEU A 87 -4.52 0.04 -21.38
CA LEU A 87 -3.28 0.15 -22.13
C LEU A 87 -3.54 0.44 -23.59
N PRO A 88 -2.79 1.33 -24.24
CA PRO A 88 -2.95 1.64 -25.67
C PRO A 88 -2.79 0.40 -26.56
N SER A 89 -1.89 -0.53 -26.19
CA SER A 89 -1.65 -1.79 -26.90
C SER A 89 -2.72 -2.86 -26.64
N GLY A 90 -3.59 -2.67 -25.64
CA GLY A 90 -4.54 -3.66 -25.15
C GLY A 90 -3.90 -4.90 -24.50
N ARG A 91 -2.58 -4.95 -24.41
CA ARG A 91 -1.82 -6.08 -23.88
C ARG A 91 -0.57 -5.64 -23.15
N SER A 92 -0.16 -6.39 -22.15
CA SER A 92 1.13 -6.26 -21.46
C SER A 92 1.58 -7.63 -20.97
N TYR A 93 2.88 -7.86 -21.04
CA TYR A 93 3.51 -8.99 -20.40
C TYR A 93 4.61 -8.48 -19.48
N GLN A 94 4.56 -8.86 -18.22
CA GLN A 94 5.56 -8.52 -17.23
C GLN A 94 6.21 -9.77 -16.68
N PHE A 95 7.53 -9.80 -16.72
CA PHE A 95 8.36 -10.79 -16.06
C PHE A 95 8.97 -10.15 -14.81
N GLY A 96 8.94 -10.85 -13.68
CA GLY A 96 9.44 -10.27 -12.45
C GLY A 96 10.06 -11.30 -11.50
N ALA A 97 10.77 -10.77 -10.53
CA ALA A 97 11.31 -11.52 -9.41
C ALA A 97 10.94 -10.81 -8.11
N ASN A 98 10.41 -11.58 -7.17
CA ASN A 98 10.09 -11.14 -5.82
C ASN A 98 11.04 -11.87 -4.88
N TYR A 99 11.90 -11.12 -4.20
CA TYR A 99 12.80 -11.65 -3.18
C TYR A 99 12.38 -11.12 -1.80
N MET A 100 12.12 -12.03 -0.89
CA MET A 100 11.76 -11.75 0.49
C MET A 100 12.77 -12.44 1.40
N ALA A 101 13.77 -11.68 1.86
CA ALA A 101 14.76 -12.21 2.78
C ALA A 101 14.16 -12.42 4.19
N SER A 102 13.27 -11.52 4.59
CA SER A 102 12.53 -11.57 5.85
C SER A 102 11.22 -10.79 5.70
N GLN A 103 10.39 -10.74 6.73
CA GLN A 103 9.23 -9.83 6.74
C GLN A 103 9.64 -8.34 6.68
N ARG A 104 10.91 -8.04 6.89
CA ARG A 104 11.47 -6.68 6.92
C ARG A 104 12.23 -6.30 5.65
N GLU A 105 12.46 -7.26 4.76
CA GLU A 105 13.26 -7.07 3.54
C GLU A 105 12.54 -7.67 2.36
N VAL A 106 12.03 -6.81 1.49
CA VAL A 106 11.29 -7.18 0.30
C VAL A 106 11.86 -6.42 -0.89
N LEU A 107 12.31 -7.15 -1.90
CA LEU A 107 12.72 -6.61 -3.19
C LEU A 107 11.81 -7.18 -4.27
N VAL A 108 11.24 -6.30 -5.07
CA VAL A 108 10.41 -6.67 -6.21
C VAL A 108 10.96 -5.96 -7.43
N GLY A 109 11.28 -6.73 -8.46
CA GLY A 109 11.67 -6.21 -9.77
C GLY A 109 10.76 -6.78 -10.84
N ARG A 110 10.29 -5.96 -11.76
CA ARG A 110 9.48 -6.37 -12.92
C ARG A 110 9.95 -5.65 -14.17
N VAL A 111 10.01 -6.37 -15.26
CA VAL A 111 10.34 -5.86 -16.59
C VAL A 111 9.21 -6.22 -17.55
N ASP A 112 8.83 -5.30 -18.40
CA ASP A 112 8.00 -5.55 -19.57
C ASP A 112 8.91 -5.67 -20.79
N PRO A 113 9.18 -6.89 -21.32
CA PRO A 113 10.07 -7.06 -22.46
C PRO A 113 9.54 -6.43 -23.74
N GLY A 114 8.22 -6.19 -23.83
CA GLY A 114 7.59 -5.59 -25.02
C GLY A 114 7.82 -4.10 -25.13
N THR A 115 7.86 -3.40 -23.99
CA THR A 115 8.08 -1.93 -23.93
C THR A 115 9.48 -1.57 -23.43
N GLY A 116 10.19 -2.50 -22.78
CA GLY A 116 11.46 -2.23 -22.09
C GLY A 116 11.29 -1.51 -20.75
N ASP A 117 10.06 -1.40 -20.24
CA ASP A 117 9.79 -0.75 -18.96
C ASP A 117 10.25 -1.63 -17.80
N LEU A 118 10.98 -1.02 -16.87
CA LEU A 118 11.44 -1.67 -15.63
C LEU A 118 10.78 -0.99 -14.42
N THR A 119 10.20 -1.79 -13.55
CA THR A 119 9.73 -1.33 -12.24
C THR A 119 10.49 -2.04 -11.13
N MET A 120 10.86 -1.29 -10.09
CA MET A 120 11.51 -1.84 -8.91
C MET A 120 10.88 -1.28 -7.64
N ASN A 121 10.83 -2.12 -6.61
CA ASN A 121 10.40 -1.73 -5.28
C ASN A 121 11.30 -2.44 -4.26
N VAL A 122 11.97 -1.66 -3.44
CA VAL A 122 12.85 -2.12 -2.38
C VAL A 122 12.33 -1.58 -1.06
N ASN A 123 11.99 -2.47 -0.15
CA ASN A 123 11.63 -2.12 1.22
C ASN A 123 12.55 -2.85 2.18
N GLN A 124 13.30 -2.10 2.96
CA GLN A 124 14.29 -2.65 3.89
C GLN A 124 14.28 -1.89 5.21
N PHE A 125 14.39 -2.63 6.31
CA PHE A 125 14.69 -2.05 7.61
C PHE A 125 16.21 -2.05 7.82
N LEU A 126 16.79 -0.86 7.86
CA LEU A 126 18.23 -0.68 8.17
C LEU A 126 18.51 -0.91 9.66
N LYS A 127 17.53 -0.57 10.50
CA LYS A 127 17.48 -0.82 11.95
C LYS A 127 16.02 -1.09 12.34
N ASP A 128 15.78 -1.46 13.59
CA ASP A 128 14.41 -1.73 14.08
C ASP A 128 13.48 -0.51 13.97
N ASP A 129 14.05 0.69 14.02
CA ASP A 129 13.37 1.97 13.97
C ASP A 129 13.60 2.75 12.67
N LEU A 130 14.42 2.25 11.74
CA LEU A 130 14.78 2.95 10.51
C LEU A 130 14.43 2.11 9.28
N ARG A 131 13.40 2.53 8.53
CA ARG A 131 12.94 1.88 7.31
C ARG A 131 13.31 2.71 6.08
N MET A 132 13.90 2.06 5.09
CA MET A 132 14.16 2.60 3.77
C MET A 132 13.21 1.96 2.76
N SER A 133 12.65 2.77 1.87
CA SER A 133 11.84 2.32 0.74
C SER A 133 12.29 3.06 -0.51
N ILE A 134 12.58 2.32 -1.57
CA ILE A 134 12.95 2.86 -2.87
C ILE A 134 11.97 2.28 -3.89
N GLN A 135 11.33 3.14 -4.66
CA GLN A 135 10.45 2.77 -5.75
C GLN A 135 10.98 3.43 -7.03
N GLY A 136 11.17 2.63 -8.05
CA GLY A 136 11.67 3.11 -9.33
C GLY A 136 10.82 2.58 -10.48
N ARG A 137 10.62 3.42 -11.47
CA ARG A 137 10.09 3.06 -12.78
C ARG A 137 10.97 3.70 -13.82
N LEU A 138 11.64 2.87 -14.60
CA LEU A 138 12.37 3.29 -15.80
C LEU A 138 11.50 2.94 -17.00
N VAL A 139 11.28 3.89 -17.85
CA VAL A 139 10.39 3.79 -19.00
C VAL A 139 11.23 4.02 -20.26
N SER A 140 10.97 3.25 -21.29
CA SER A 140 11.63 3.42 -22.58
C SER A 140 11.29 4.78 -23.20
N ASP A 141 12.20 5.34 -23.99
CA ASP A 141 12.02 6.65 -24.66
C ASP A 141 10.81 6.71 -25.59
N SER A 142 10.31 5.55 -26.04
CA SER A 142 9.11 5.44 -26.88
C SER A 142 7.79 5.58 -26.10
N SER A 143 7.83 5.58 -24.78
CA SER A 143 6.63 5.67 -23.95
C SER A 143 6.27 7.13 -23.64
N GLU A 144 4.98 7.42 -23.58
CA GLU A 144 4.45 8.70 -23.09
C GLU A 144 4.64 8.88 -21.56
N GLN A 145 4.93 7.81 -20.87
CA GLN A 145 5.10 7.81 -19.43
C GLN A 145 6.51 8.29 -19.05
N GLU A 146 6.63 8.81 -17.85
CA GLU A 146 7.92 9.32 -17.36
C GLU A 146 8.62 8.29 -16.46
N SER A 147 9.95 8.23 -16.60
CA SER A 147 10.79 7.54 -15.64
C SER A 147 10.74 8.26 -14.30
N MET A 148 10.60 7.53 -13.21
CA MET A 148 10.55 8.08 -11.86
C MET A 148 11.38 7.23 -10.89
N LEU A 149 11.93 7.88 -9.90
CA LEU A 149 12.63 7.25 -8.79
C LEU A 149 12.24 7.97 -7.51
N ASP A 150 11.65 7.26 -6.58
CA ASP A 150 11.26 7.78 -5.27
C ASP A 150 11.98 7.01 -4.16
N GLY A 151 12.72 7.73 -3.34
CA GLY A 151 13.36 7.24 -2.12
C GLY A 151 12.65 7.80 -0.89
N ASN A 152 12.40 6.96 0.09
CA ASN A 152 11.80 7.33 1.36
C ASN A 152 12.61 6.73 2.51
N LEU A 153 12.98 7.54 3.47
CA LEU A 153 13.63 7.15 4.71
C LEU A 153 12.72 7.51 5.87
N ALA A 154 12.24 6.51 6.60
CA ALA A 154 11.30 6.66 7.71
C ALA A 154 11.95 6.25 9.03
N TYR A 155 11.96 7.17 9.99
CA TYR A 155 12.31 6.89 11.38
C TYR A 155 11.04 6.62 12.19
N LEU A 156 10.95 5.41 12.74
CA LEU A 156 9.77 4.89 13.44
C LEU A 156 9.98 4.93 14.96
N GLY A 157 9.88 6.12 15.55
CA GLY A 157 10.06 6.30 16.98
C GLY A 157 8.85 5.87 17.83
N PRO A 158 9.00 5.80 19.15
CA PRO A 158 7.92 5.45 20.08
C PRO A 158 6.90 6.60 20.17
N GLY A 159 5.77 6.45 19.47
CA GLY A 159 4.68 7.42 19.43
C GLY A 159 4.81 8.50 18.36
N TYR A 160 5.82 8.47 17.51
CA TYR A 160 5.96 9.37 16.37
C TYR A 160 6.69 8.71 15.20
N THR A 161 6.49 9.25 14.01
CA THR A 161 7.21 8.86 12.79
C THR A 161 7.63 10.11 12.05
N PHE A 162 8.86 10.13 11.60
CA PHE A 162 9.39 11.16 10.71
C PHE A 162 9.83 10.51 9.41
N GLU A 163 9.44 11.08 8.27
CA GLU A 163 9.84 10.58 6.95
C GLU A 163 10.48 11.70 6.14
N SER A 164 11.56 11.37 5.45
CA SER A 164 12.18 12.18 4.42
C SER A 164 12.01 11.49 3.07
N LYS A 165 11.55 12.21 2.07
CA LYS A 165 11.24 11.70 0.74
C LYS A 165 12.01 12.50 -0.30
N ILE A 166 12.64 11.79 -1.21
CA ILE A 166 13.35 12.35 -2.37
C ILE A 166 12.81 11.65 -3.59
N GLY A 167 12.28 12.40 -4.54
CA GLY A 167 11.78 11.86 -5.80
C GLY A 167 12.48 12.53 -6.98
N TYR A 168 12.57 11.82 -8.08
CA TYR A 168 13.02 12.32 -9.36
C TYR A 168 12.07 11.85 -10.46
N SER A 169 11.67 12.76 -11.35
CA SER A 169 10.89 12.46 -12.55
C SER A 169 11.62 12.99 -13.78
N GLY A 170 11.75 12.13 -14.81
CA GLY A 170 12.66 12.35 -15.94
C GLY A 170 12.27 13.49 -16.88
N LYS A 171 10.98 13.67 -17.21
CA LYS A 171 10.57 14.56 -18.33
C LYS A 171 10.17 15.98 -17.93
N GLY A 172 10.17 16.35 -16.70
CA GLY A 172 9.72 17.72 -16.50
C GLY A 172 9.70 18.25 -15.09
N SER A 173 9.50 17.43 -14.10
CA SER A 173 9.28 17.88 -12.74
C SER A 173 10.58 18.16 -11.97
N GLY A 174 11.72 17.58 -12.40
CA GLY A 174 12.98 17.65 -11.67
C GLY A 174 12.92 16.97 -10.31
N PRO A 175 13.90 17.21 -9.44
CA PRO A 175 13.94 16.62 -8.12
C PRO A 175 12.79 17.16 -7.25
N THR A 176 12.20 16.26 -6.48
CA THR A 176 11.13 16.51 -5.53
C THR A 176 11.62 16.20 -4.13
N PHE A 177 11.35 17.06 -3.17
CA PHE A 177 11.70 16.85 -1.77
C PHE A 177 10.43 16.84 -0.94
N GLY A 178 10.36 15.95 0.05
CA GLY A 178 9.22 15.84 0.92
C GLY A 178 9.62 15.50 2.35
N PHE A 179 8.83 15.99 3.29
CA PHE A 179 8.97 15.64 4.70
C PHE A 179 7.59 15.34 5.25
N SER A 180 7.50 14.31 6.06
CA SER A 180 6.28 14.03 6.79
C SER A 180 6.56 13.75 8.26
N PHE A 181 5.61 14.15 9.07
CA PHE A 181 5.64 13.93 10.51
C PHE A 181 4.27 13.43 10.95
N LEU A 182 4.26 12.34 11.72
CA LEU A 182 3.05 11.77 12.31
C LEU A 182 3.29 11.50 13.79
N ARG A 183 2.36 11.92 14.64
CA ARG A 183 2.43 11.71 16.07
C ARG A 183 1.16 11.06 16.61
N LEU A 184 1.36 10.15 17.56
CA LEU A 184 0.30 9.52 18.31
C LEU A 184 0.05 10.29 19.61
N PHE A 185 -1.19 10.74 19.81
CA PHE A 185 -1.69 11.36 21.02
C PHE A 185 -2.57 10.37 21.78
N GLY A 186 -2.18 10.04 23.01
CA GLY A 186 -2.82 8.94 23.72
C GLY A 186 -2.58 7.60 23.02
N ASP A 187 -3.60 6.75 22.97
CA ASP A 187 -3.52 5.42 22.33
C ASP A 187 -4.24 5.40 20.96
N ASN A 188 -5.06 6.39 20.65
CA ASN A 188 -6.05 6.28 19.58
C ASN A 188 -6.01 7.42 18.55
N ILE A 189 -5.44 8.59 18.88
CA ILE A 189 -5.49 9.78 18.01
C ILE A 189 -4.14 9.94 17.32
N LYS A 190 -4.15 10.02 16.00
CA LYS A 190 -2.97 10.30 15.18
C LYS A 190 -3.14 11.65 14.50
N LEU A 191 -2.14 12.50 14.58
CA LEU A 191 -2.09 13.81 13.91
C LEU A 191 -0.77 13.92 13.16
N GLY A 192 -0.82 14.47 11.96
CA GLY A 192 0.40 14.66 11.19
C GLY A 192 0.23 15.60 10.02
N CYS A 193 1.38 15.96 9.47
CA CYS A 193 1.49 16.77 8.26
C CYS A 193 2.55 16.17 7.33
N ASN A 194 2.38 16.42 6.04
CA ASN A 194 3.29 16.05 4.97
C ASN A 194 3.46 17.24 4.04
N THR A 195 4.70 17.51 3.66
CA THR A 195 5.04 18.56 2.71
C THR A 195 5.74 17.93 1.51
N ARG A 196 5.50 18.48 0.33
CA ARG A 196 6.18 18.09 -0.90
C ARG A 196 6.53 19.36 -1.68
N TYR A 197 7.76 19.45 -2.12
CA TYR A 197 8.28 20.55 -2.94
C TYR A 197 8.87 20.01 -4.23
N VAL A 198 8.49 20.59 -5.36
CA VAL A 198 8.97 20.24 -6.70
C VAL A 198 9.93 21.32 -7.15
N SER A 199 11.23 20.99 -7.27
CA SER A 199 12.28 21.98 -7.46
C SER A 199 12.17 22.77 -8.76
N LYS A 200 11.84 22.12 -9.88
CA LYS A 200 11.79 22.79 -11.19
C LYS A 200 10.63 23.77 -11.34
N THR A 201 9.49 23.44 -10.74
CA THR A 201 8.30 24.31 -10.84
C THR A 201 8.17 25.26 -9.66
N GLY A 202 8.97 25.11 -8.61
CA GLY A 202 8.85 25.87 -7.37
C GLY A 202 7.55 25.59 -6.59
N LEU A 203 6.78 24.58 -6.98
CA LEU A 203 5.48 24.30 -6.40
C LEU A 203 5.59 23.50 -5.11
N SER A 204 4.86 23.93 -4.11
CA SER A 204 4.73 23.22 -2.85
C SER A 204 3.32 22.67 -2.64
N THR A 205 3.24 21.54 -1.97
CA THR A 205 1.97 20.91 -1.53
C THR A 205 2.08 20.61 -0.06
N ILE A 206 1.10 21.05 0.71
CA ILE A 206 1.01 20.75 2.14
C ILE A 206 -0.23 19.89 2.35
N SER A 207 -0.06 18.80 3.11
CA SER A 207 -1.16 17.95 3.51
C SER A 207 -1.13 17.77 5.03
N CYS A 208 -2.24 18.00 5.69
CA CYS A 208 -2.40 17.72 7.11
C CYS A 208 -3.51 16.70 7.30
N GLY A 209 -3.41 15.87 8.32
CA GLY A 209 -4.40 14.83 8.56
C GLY A 209 -4.48 14.40 10.00
N ALA A 210 -5.64 13.90 10.34
CA ALA A 210 -5.96 13.34 11.64
C ALA A 210 -6.67 11.99 11.45
N SER A 211 -6.46 11.08 12.40
CA SER A 211 -7.20 9.82 12.46
C SER A 211 -7.47 9.46 13.91
N ILE A 212 -8.67 8.97 14.16
CA ILE A 212 -9.11 8.47 15.46
C ILE A 212 -9.50 7.00 15.28
N ALA A 213 -8.88 6.13 16.07
CA ALA A 213 -9.16 4.70 16.04
C ALA A 213 -9.93 4.29 17.30
N GLY A 214 -11.12 3.73 17.13
CA GLY A 214 -11.88 3.02 18.16
C GLY A 214 -11.52 1.52 18.18
N ALA A 215 -12.35 0.72 18.83
CA ALA A 215 -12.17 -0.74 18.90
C ALA A 215 -12.42 -1.40 17.52
N GLN A 216 -13.45 -0.97 16.81
CA GLN A 216 -13.85 -1.49 15.50
C GLN A 216 -13.95 -0.42 14.43
N ASP A 217 -13.83 0.84 14.81
CA ASP A 217 -14.06 2.01 13.98
C ASP A 217 -12.78 2.81 13.78
N ILE A 218 -12.61 3.39 12.60
CA ILE A 218 -11.55 4.36 12.32
C ILE A 218 -12.14 5.51 11.52
N ALA A 219 -12.02 6.70 12.07
CA ALA A 219 -12.33 7.93 11.35
C ALA A 219 -11.02 8.64 10.97
N SER A 220 -10.95 9.18 9.77
CA SER A 220 -9.79 9.93 9.29
C SER A 220 -10.22 11.13 8.48
N VAL A 221 -9.47 12.21 8.59
CA VAL A 221 -9.63 13.41 7.77
C VAL A 221 -8.26 13.82 7.27
N LYS A 222 -8.16 14.11 5.98
CA LYS A 222 -6.95 14.58 5.33
C LYS A 222 -7.27 15.80 4.48
N PHE A 223 -6.56 16.87 4.72
CA PHE A 223 -6.63 18.10 3.92
C PHE A 223 -5.34 18.22 3.10
N THR A 224 -5.45 18.51 1.83
CA THR A 224 -4.32 18.70 0.92
C THR A 224 -4.49 20.03 0.20
N SER A 225 -3.50 20.89 0.30
CA SER A 225 -3.46 22.22 -0.32
C SER A 225 -2.23 22.31 -1.24
N PRO A 226 -2.38 22.08 -2.54
CA PRO A 226 -1.34 22.40 -3.52
C PRO A 226 -1.32 23.92 -3.75
N GLN A 227 -0.14 24.49 -4.00
CA GLN A 227 0.03 25.94 -4.17
C GLN A 227 -0.77 26.52 -5.35
N ASN A 228 -0.90 25.77 -6.47
CA ASN A 228 -1.53 26.25 -7.70
C ASN A 228 -2.85 25.56 -8.04
N LYS A 229 -3.41 24.80 -7.11
CA LYS A 229 -4.68 24.11 -7.31
C LYS A 229 -5.57 24.29 -6.09
N PRO A 230 -6.89 24.24 -6.27
CA PRO A 230 -7.81 24.29 -5.14
C PRO A 230 -7.53 23.16 -4.15
N GLY A 231 -7.64 23.47 -2.88
CA GLY A 231 -7.48 22.50 -1.80
C GLY A 231 -8.53 21.39 -1.87
N LYS A 232 -8.16 20.22 -1.36
CA LYS A 232 -8.99 19.03 -1.31
C LYS A 232 -9.04 18.49 0.11
N MET A 233 -10.23 18.17 0.58
CA MET A 233 -10.46 17.48 1.84
C MET A 233 -11.01 16.07 1.56
N VAL A 234 -10.46 15.09 2.23
CA VAL A 234 -10.92 13.70 2.20
C VAL A 234 -11.24 13.29 3.63
N ALA A 235 -12.50 12.98 3.90
CA ALA A 235 -12.96 12.41 5.16
C ALA A 235 -13.34 10.95 4.95
N GLY A 236 -12.79 10.07 5.76
CA GLY A 236 -13.01 8.64 5.67
C GLY A 236 -13.49 8.05 6.99
N TYR A 237 -14.42 7.11 6.90
CA TYR A 237 -14.88 6.31 8.03
C TYR A 237 -14.83 4.84 7.63
N TYR A 238 -14.22 4.02 8.48
CA TYR A 238 -14.10 2.58 8.34
C TYR A 238 -14.69 1.92 9.58
N ARG A 239 -15.46 0.85 9.38
CA ARG A 239 -15.99 -0.01 10.44
C ARG A 239 -15.80 -1.48 10.10
N SER A 240 -15.17 -2.21 11.02
CA SER A 240 -15.19 -3.67 11.03
C SER A 240 -16.41 -4.13 11.79
N VAL A 241 -17.43 -4.59 11.06
CA VAL A 241 -18.68 -5.07 11.70
C VAL A 241 -18.41 -6.40 12.39
N ASP A 242 -17.66 -7.27 11.74
CA ASP A 242 -17.20 -8.56 12.23
C ASP A 242 -15.84 -8.88 11.57
N ASN A 243 -15.22 -9.98 11.96
CA ASN A 243 -13.96 -10.46 11.34
C ASN A 243 -14.11 -10.72 9.82
N LYS A 244 -15.35 -10.92 9.34
CA LYS A 244 -15.67 -11.21 7.94
C LYS A 244 -16.16 -10.00 7.15
N VAL A 245 -16.68 -8.97 7.81
CA VAL A 245 -17.38 -7.86 7.15
C VAL A 245 -16.77 -6.54 7.53
N SER A 246 -16.35 -5.78 6.52
CA SER A 246 -15.85 -4.43 6.66
C SER A 246 -16.63 -3.47 5.77
N LEU A 247 -16.97 -2.32 6.30
CA LEU A 247 -17.67 -1.24 5.61
C LEU A 247 -16.80 0.02 5.66
N ALA A 248 -16.85 0.82 4.63
CA ALA A 248 -16.16 2.10 4.61
C ALA A 248 -16.92 3.15 3.80
N THR A 249 -16.80 4.39 4.20
CA THR A 249 -17.26 5.55 3.44
C THR A 249 -16.15 6.57 3.30
N GLU A 250 -16.07 7.20 2.15
CA GLU A 250 -15.10 8.27 1.86
C GLU A 250 -15.82 9.44 1.21
N LEU A 251 -15.71 10.60 1.80
CA LEU A 251 -16.22 11.86 1.27
C LEU A 251 -15.05 12.73 0.83
N GLU A 252 -15.00 13.03 -0.44
CA GLU A 252 -14.05 13.93 -1.04
C GLU A 252 -14.72 15.26 -1.36
N ILE A 253 -14.16 16.37 -0.90
CA ILE A 253 -14.62 17.73 -1.17
C ILE A 253 -13.46 18.53 -1.74
N SER A 254 -13.66 19.10 -2.92
CA SER A 254 -12.73 20.05 -3.52
C SER A 254 -13.20 21.48 -3.29
N ALA A 255 -12.26 22.43 -3.16
CA ALA A 255 -12.58 23.85 -3.10
C ALA A 255 -13.31 24.39 -4.36
N GLU A 256 -13.29 23.65 -5.47
CA GLU A 256 -14.12 23.92 -6.68
C GLU A 256 -15.60 23.57 -6.50
N ARG A 257 -16.07 23.32 -5.30
CA ARG A 257 -17.45 22.88 -4.99
C ARG A 257 -17.84 21.54 -5.63
N LYS A 258 -16.85 20.70 -5.96
CA LYS A 258 -17.10 19.32 -6.37
C LYS A 258 -16.99 18.42 -5.15
N SER A 259 -17.98 17.57 -4.97
CA SER A 259 -17.97 16.54 -3.93
C SER A 259 -18.18 15.17 -4.53
N ASN A 260 -17.53 14.17 -3.98
CA ASN A 260 -17.74 12.78 -4.34
C ASN A 260 -17.83 11.95 -3.06
N LEU A 261 -18.95 11.25 -2.89
CA LEU A 261 -19.16 10.31 -1.79
C LEU A 261 -19.01 8.90 -2.35
N LYS A 262 -18.17 8.12 -1.71
CA LYS A 262 -17.99 6.71 -2.03
C LYS A 262 -18.37 5.86 -0.82
N PHE A 263 -19.03 4.76 -1.09
CA PHE A 263 -19.34 3.73 -0.11
C PHE A 263 -18.73 2.41 -0.59
N GLY A 264 -18.02 1.71 0.30
CA GLY A 264 -17.39 0.43 0.00
C GLY A 264 -17.73 -0.62 1.05
N TRP A 265 -17.73 -1.87 0.62
CA TRP A 265 -17.91 -3.03 1.47
C TRP A 265 -16.97 -4.15 1.07
N GLN A 266 -16.60 -4.97 2.03
CA GLN A 266 -15.75 -6.13 1.83
C GLN A 266 -16.25 -7.28 2.70
N PHE A 267 -16.46 -8.44 2.07
CA PHE A 267 -16.82 -9.69 2.73
C PHE A 267 -15.67 -10.68 2.56
N ASN A 268 -15.08 -11.13 3.65
CA ASN A 268 -14.06 -12.15 3.69
C ASN A 268 -14.71 -13.48 4.08
N MET A 269 -14.86 -14.38 3.13
CA MET A 269 -15.30 -15.76 3.35
C MET A 269 -14.08 -16.67 3.53
N HIS A 270 -14.29 -17.95 3.75
CA HIS A 270 -13.18 -18.88 3.94
C HIS A 270 -12.29 -19.01 2.69
N THR A 271 -12.89 -19.19 1.52
CA THR A 271 -12.19 -19.34 0.24
C THR A 271 -12.33 -18.11 -0.66
N ALA A 272 -13.32 -17.27 -0.44
CA ALA A 272 -13.65 -16.14 -1.30
C ALA A 272 -13.59 -14.81 -0.59
N LYS A 273 -13.19 -13.77 -1.31
CA LYS A 273 -13.27 -12.38 -0.89
C LYS A 273 -14.10 -11.61 -1.92
N VAL A 274 -15.16 -10.97 -1.46
CA VAL A 274 -16.03 -10.14 -2.28
C VAL A 274 -15.88 -8.70 -1.81
N SER A 275 -15.52 -7.82 -2.73
CA SER A 275 -15.38 -6.39 -2.47
C SER A 275 -16.26 -5.62 -3.44
N GLY A 276 -16.94 -4.57 -2.98
CA GLY A 276 -17.75 -3.72 -3.81
C GLY A 276 -17.66 -2.28 -3.36
N SER A 277 -17.83 -1.35 -4.30
CA SER A 277 -17.96 0.09 -4.02
C SER A 277 -18.92 0.76 -4.98
N ILE A 278 -19.55 1.82 -4.52
CA ILE A 278 -20.40 2.71 -5.31
C ILE A 278 -20.04 4.15 -4.98
N ASP A 279 -20.00 5.01 -5.97
CA ASP A 279 -19.79 6.43 -5.79
C ASP A 279 -21.03 7.27 -6.14
N SER A 280 -21.00 8.56 -5.77
CA SER A 280 -22.08 9.50 -6.07
C SER A 280 -22.24 9.81 -7.57
N ASN A 281 -21.30 9.41 -8.41
CA ASN A 281 -21.37 9.52 -9.87
C ASN A 281 -22.01 8.27 -10.50
N LEU A 282 -22.62 7.40 -9.70
CA LEU A 282 -23.23 6.15 -10.12
C LEU A 282 -22.24 5.19 -10.80
N VAL A 283 -20.97 5.23 -10.41
CA VAL A 283 -19.98 4.23 -10.78
C VAL A 283 -19.96 3.15 -9.71
N THR A 284 -20.31 1.94 -10.10
CA THR A 284 -20.27 0.76 -9.22
C THR A 284 -19.10 -0.12 -9.66
N MET A 285 -18.28 -0.54 -8.68
CA MET A 285 -17.19 -1.48 -8.90
C MET A 285 -17.39 -2.69 -7.99
N ALA A 286 -17.07 -3.87 -8.50
CA ALA A 286 -17.06 -5.08 -7.70
C ALA A 286 -15.91 -5.99 -8.12
N THR A 287 -15.34 -6.68 -7.14
CA THR A 287 -14.29 -7.68 -7.34
C THR A 287 -14.62 -8.92 -6.50
N ILE A 288 -14.51 -10.08 -7.12
CA ILE A 288 -14.64 -11.38 -6.48
C ILE A 288 -13.31 -12.09 -6.65
N GLU A 289 -12.70 -12.48 -5.55
CA GLU A 289 -11.51 -13.33 -5.50
C GLU A 289 -11.95 -14.68 -4.90
N ASP A 290 -11.81 -15.75 -5.65
CA ASP A 290 -12.14 -17.11 -5.19
C ASP A 290 -10.91 -17.99 -5.25
N ARG A 291 -10.47 -18.47 -4.08
CA ARG A 291 -9.28 -19.28 -3.92
C ARG A 291 -9.64 -20.77 -3.91
N SER A 292 -9.17 -21.49 -4.91
CA SER A 292 -9.28 -22.94 -4.94
C SER A 292 -8.21 -23.58 -4.04
N GLU A 293 -8.62 -24.16 -2.92
CA GLU A 293 -7.70 -24.85 -2.01
C GLU A 293 -7.09 -26.11 -2.62
N THR A 294 -7.84 -26.77 -3.50
CA THR A 294 -7.43 -28.04 -4.11
C THR A 294 -6.33 -27.85 -5.17
N PHE A 295 -6.41 -26.77 -5.94
CA PHE A 295 -5.54 -26.55 -7.08
C PHE A 295 -4.50 -25.46 -6.91
N GLY A 296 -4.58 -24.70 -5.80
CA GLY A 296 -3.62 -23.62 -5.49
C GLY A 296 -3.69 -22.42 -6.42
N PHE A 297 -4.83 -22.18 -7.07
CA PHE A 297 -5.05 -20.98 -7.88
C PHE A 297 -6.22 -20.14 -7.35
N THR A 298 -6.18 -18.86 -7.65
CA THR A 298 -7.19 -17.89 -7.30
C THR A 298 -7.83 -17.34 -8.56
N PHE A 299 -9.13 -17.47 -8.68
CA PHE A 299 -9.92 -16.79 -9.70
C PHE A 299 -10.28 -15.39 -9.27
N LEU A 300 -10.26 -14.48 -10.22
CA LEU A 300 -10.54 -13.07 -10.01
C LEU A 300 -11.56 -12.60 -11.05
N PHE A 301 -12.62 -11.97 -10.56
CA PHE A 301 -13.61 -11.33 -11.41
C PHE A 301 -13.73 -9.87 -11.00
N THR A 302 -13.63 -8.97 -11.96
CA THR A 302 -13.82 -7.54 -11.73
C THR A 302 -14.89 -6.99 -12.65
N SER A 303 -15.66 -6.04 -12.13
CA SER A 303 -16.66 -5.32 -12.92
C SER A 303 -16.65 -3.85 -12.55
N MET A 304 -16.83 -3.01 -13.57
CA MET A 304 -17.07 -1.57 -13.43
C MET A 304 -18.28 -1.21 -14.24
N LEU A 305 -19.30 -0.67 -13.60
CA LEU A 305 -20.54 -0.25 -14.19
C LEU A 305 -20.68 1.26 -13.99
N ASN A 306 -20.48 2.03 -15.04
CA ASN A 306 -20.75 3.48 -15.03
C ASN A 306 -22.13 3.72 -15.60
N HIS A 307 -23.13 3.81 -14.72
CA HIS A 307 -24.52 3.99 -15.09
C HIS A 307 -24.79 5.36 -15.73
N ALA A 308 -24.09 6.41 -15.29
CA ALA A 308 -24.25 7.74 -15.82
C ALA A 308 -23.76 7.85 -17.29
N ALA A 309 -22.69 7.12 -17.64
CA ALA A 309 -22.11 7.14 -18.99
C ALA A 309 -22.56 5.95 -19.86
N GLY A 310 -23.33 5.00 -19.32
CA GLY A 310 -23.73 3.77 -20.02
C GLY A 310 -22.55 2.87 -20.40
N LYS A 311 -21.43 2.92 -19.65
CA LYS A 311 -20.21 2.18 -19.95
C LYS A 311 -20.04 1.05 -18.94
N TYR A 312 -19.83 -0.16 -19.44
CA TYR A 312 -19.63 -1.37 -18.65
C TYR A 312 -18.33 -2.02 -19.05
N LYS A 313 -17.55 -2.43 -18.07
CA LYS A 313 -16.27 -3.11 -18.24
C LYS A 313 -16.18 -4.30 -17.29
N PHE A 314 -15.62 -5.38 -17.79
CA PHE A 314 -15.45 -6.61 -17.04
C PHE A 314 -14.02 -7.12 -17.20
N GLY A 315 -13.50 -7.71 -16.14
CA GLY A 315 -12.21 -8.38 -16.16
C GLY A 315 -12.32 -9.76 -15.52
N VAL A 316 -11.57 -10.68 -16.05
CA VAL A 316 -11.42 -12.05 -15.54
C VAL A 316 -9.95 -12.31 -15.36
N GLY A 317 -9.56 -12.85 -14.21
CA GLY A 317 -8.17 -13.17 -13.91
C GLY A 317 -7.99 -14.52 -13.26
N MET A 318 -6.78 -15.02 -13.36
CA MET A 318 -6.36 -16.23 -12.68
C MET A 318 -4.93 -16.04 -12.15
N ASN A 319 -4.75 -16.30 -10.85
CA ASN A 319 -3.44 -16.28 -10.20
C ASN A 319 -3.07 -17.68 -9.76
N ILE A 320 -1.84 -18.11 -10.06
CA ILE A 320 -1.30 -19.43 -9.70
C ILE A 320 -0.07 -19.26 -8.83
N GLY A 321 0.04 -20.02 -7.75
CA GLY A 321 1.25 -20.08 -6.90
C GLY A 321 1.37 -18.94 -5.88
N GLN A 322 0.24 -18.37 -5.44
CA GLN A 322 0.21 -17.38 -4.34
C GLN A 322 -0.07 -18.04 -2.99
#